data_e1952059566abb267f465d15c3d22fed
#
_entry.id   e1952059566abb267f465d15c3d22fed
#
_cell.length_a   1.000
_cell.length_b   1.000
_cell.length_c   1.000
_cell.angle_alpha   90.00
_cell.angle_beta   90.00
_cell.angle_gamma   90.00
#
_symmetry.space_group_name_H-M   'P 1'
#
loop_
_entity.id
_entity.type
_entity.pdbx_description
1 polymer ?
#
loop_
_entity_poly.entity_id
_entity_poly.type
_entity_poly.pdbx_seq_one_letter_code
_entity_poly.pdbx_strand_id
1 'polypeptide(L)'
;MIAYKEIAQVKNVKGLNPITGDYSYEENGRGYLCIDGVLLEKEETASKIISVGEYVYVWYNRYGTIEIYSGHTLLKTFQKEVYFFDRNVGPYIRHQVRDPKTFEASENILSVSDGQPLLAQNVPYRLYKVGEEVIGYKIFEYKLSRLNYSGEVLWTFDFPLCPRSGEPDDLDKVLGLTHGMLWVCTGLSRLIALDLETGKPIHQFSSAASDKANPAYTYVRGFAYFFFREADKAIITISNWGIHILNATTAEFIESYEFSEVDSSGREAFEFLDAARLYGDCLTFIAQRHWEAHGYRCAGIFDLKARRFIWIGDIISLEEKMSTGNHLIAQFPLQMEGNRLYIKDAENTLHIYQKEWRLKAQVRPRSEATASAACAPTSTVGR
;
A
#
# COMPACT_ATOMS: atom_id res chain seq x y z
N MET A 1 14.63 -17.67 9.14
CA MET A 1 14.32 -16.24 9.05
C MET A 1 14.84 -15.75 7.72
N ILE A 2 14.03 -15.09 6.95
CA ILE A 2 14.45 -14.46 5.69
C ILE A 2 15.26 -13.22 6.06
N ALA A 3 16.36 -12.99 5.37
CA ALA A 3 17.11 -11.75 5.48
C ALA A 3 17.00 -10.97 4.17
N TYR A 4 16.93 -9.67 4.27
CA TYR A 4 17.10 -8.76 3.14
C TYR A 4 18.41 -7.97 3.37
N LYS A 5 19.24 -7.94 2.35
CA LYS A 5 20.49 -7.21 2.36
C LYS A 5 20.41 -6.05 1.39
N GLU A 6 20.81 -4.88 1.82
CA GLU A 6 20.94 -3.74 0.93
C GLU A 6 22.02 -4.01 -0.12
N ILE A 7 21.67 -3.83 -1.38
CA ILE A 7 22.54 -4.06 -2.54
C ILE A 7 22.88 -2.79 -3.29
N ALA A 8 22.06 -1.76 -3.18
CA ALA A 8 22.27 -0.48 -3.84
C ALA A 8 21.51 0.64 -3.14
N GLN A 9 22.02 1.86 -3.30
CA GLN A 9 21.35 3.12 -3.01
C GLN A 9 21.37 4.02 -4.23
N VAL A 10 20.23 4.63 -4.55
CA VAL A 10 20.11 5.62 -5.63
C VAL A 10 19.64 6.94 -5.03
N LYS A 11 20.42 7.99 -5.19
CA LYS A 11 20.10 9.33 -4.67
C LYS A 11 19.22 10.13 -5.63
N ASN A 12 18.55 11.15 -5.11
CA ASN A 12 17.72 12.08 -5.87
C ASN A 12 16.57 11.41 -6.65
N VAL A 13 16.00 10.34 -6.12
CA VAL A 13 14.87 9.66 -6.72
C VAL A 13 13.61 10.51 -6.60
N LYS A 14 13.03 10.91 -7.72
CA LYS A 14 11.81 11.72 -7.80
C LYS A 14 10.57 10.86 -7.94
N GLY A 15 10.56 9.93 -8.90
CA GLY A 15 9.47 9.02 -9.16
C GLY A 15 9.82 7.58 -8.77
N LEU A 16 8.86 6.85 -8.25
CA LEU A 16 8.97 5.44 -7.92
C LEU A 16 7.65 4.76 -8.20
N ASN A 17 7.70 3.69 -9.00
CA ASN A 17 6.54 2.86 -9.29
C ASN A 17 6.20 1.98 -8.07
N PRO A 18 5.00 2.09 -7.55
CA PRO A 18 4.62 1.32 -6.37
C PRO A 18 4.37 -0.18 -6.62
N ILE A 19 4.43 -0.65 -7.84
CA ILE A 19 4.15 -2.04 -8.20
C ILE A 19 5.39 -2.75 -8.69
N THR A 20 6.11 -2.15 -9.64
CA THR A 20 7.25 -2.79 -10.32
C THR A 20 8.62 -2.39 -9.78
N GLY A 21 8.68 -1.36 -8.94
CA GLY A 21 9.94 -0.84 -8.45
C GLY A 21 10.72 0.00 -9.48
N ASP A 22 10.13 0.30 -10.65
CA ASP A 22 10.71 1.24 -11.60
C ASP A 22 10.86 2.62 -10.97
N TYR A 23 11.93 3.33 -11.29
CA TYR A 23 12.22 4.62 -10.66
C TYR A 23 12.83 5.62 -11.62
N SER A 24 12.76 6.89 -11.24
CA SER A 24 13.45 7.98 -11.91
C SER A 24 14.28 8.78 -10.93
N TYR A 25 15.42 9.24 -11.36
CA TYR A 25 16.33 10.08 -10.57
C TYR A 25 16.99 11.16 -11.42
N GLU A 26 17.57 12.14 -10.73
CA GLU A 26 18.32 13.22 -11.34
C GLU A 26 19.80 13.10 -10.99
N GLU A 27 20.67 13.19 -11.99
CA GLU A 27 22.10 13.24 -11.80
C GLU A 27 22.73 14.23 -12.79
N ASN A 28 23.55 15.15 -12.28
CA ASN A 28 24.25 16.19 -13.08
C ASN A 28 23.31 17.02 -13.98
N GLY A 29 22.07 17.27 -13.52
CA GLY A 29 21.08 18.04 -14.26
C GLY A 29 20.40 17.30 -15.40
N ARG A 30 20.56 15.96 -15.47
CA ARG A 30 19.89 15.09 -16.41
C ARG A 30 18.92 14.16 -15.69
N GLY A 31 17.81 13.86 -16.33
CA GLY A 31 16.84 12.89 -15.87
C GLY A 31 17.22 11.48 -16.31
N TYR A 32 17.01 10.53 -15.43
CA TYR A 32 17.18 9.09 -15.72
C TYR A 32 15.91 8.36 -15.31
N LEU A 33 15.51 7.41 -16.13
CA LEU A 33 14.35 6.56 -15.93
C LEU A 33 14.77 5.10 -16.03
N CYS A 34 14.61 4.36 -14.96
CA CYS A 34 14.84 2.92 -14.93
C CYS A 34 13.49 2.20 -15.04
N ILE A 35 13.26 1.52 -16.16
CA ILE A 35 12.07 0.71 -16.40
C ILE A 35 12.51 -0.70 -16.77
N ASP A 36 11.94 -1.71 -16.12
CA ASP A 36 12.24 -3.12 -16.36
C ASP A 36 13.76 -3.40 -16.33
N GLY A 37 14.45 -2.73 -15.42
CA GLY A 37 15.91 -2.81 -15.27
C GLY A 37 16.71 -2.12 -16.36
N VAL A 38 16.09 -1.48 -17.34
CA VAL A 38 16.75 -0.72 -18.42
C VAL A 38 16.79 0.77 -18.04
N LEU A 39 17.98 1.34 -18.10
CA LEU A 39 18.19 2.76 -17.81
C LEU A 39 18.06 3.59 -19.10
N LEU A 40 17.15 4.55 -19.08
CA LEU A 40 16.87 5.48 -20.17
C LEU A 40 17.26 6.89 -19.72
N GLU A 41 18.08 7.60 -20.51
CA GLU A 41 18.35 9.02 -20.31
C GLU A 41 17.19 9.85 -20.84
N LYS A 42 16.79 10.87 -20.09
CA LYS A 42 15.67 11.77 -20.39
C LYS A 42 16.06 13.23 -20.20
N GLU A 43 15.38 14.12 -20.91
CA GLU A 43 15.60 15.55 -20.75
C GLU A 43 15.11 16.05 -19.39
N GLU A 44 14.03 15.44 -18.87
CA GLU A 44 13.43 15.75 -17.58
C GLU A 44 13.37 14.52 -16.68
N THR A 45 13.36 14.75 -15.37
CA THR A 45 13.17 13.68 -14.39
C THR A 45 11.69 13.42 -14.17
N ALA A 46 11.29 12.17 -14.29
CA ALA A 46 9.90 11.79 -14.04
C ALA A 46 9.53 11.98 -12.56
N SER A 47 8.40 12.63 -12.31
CA SER A 47 7.90 12.87 -10.96
C SER A 47 7.04 11.72 -10.44
N LYS A 48 6.49 10.90 -11.34
CA LYS A 48 5.60 9.78 -11.00
C LYS A 48 5.69 8.69 -12.04
N ILE A 49 5.68 7.44 -11.57
CA ILE A 49 5.68 6.23 -12.40
C ILE A 49 4.62 5.29 -11.86
N ILE A 50 3.77 4.77 -12.73
CA ILE A 50 2.65 3.89 -12.34
C ILE A 50 2.46 2.80 -13.39
N SER A 51 2.32 1.55 -12.96
CA SER A 51 1.88 0.45 -13.82
C SER A 51 0.36 0.35 -13.83
N VAL A 52 -0.19 0.12 -15.02
CA VAL A 52 -1.61 -0.10 -15.26
C VAL A 52 -1.74 -1.23 -16.27
N GLY A 53 -2.11 -2.42 -15.82
CA GLY A 53 -2.04 -3.62 -16.64
C GLY A 53 -0.60 -3.92 -17.06
N GLU A 54 -0.37 -4.12 -18.35
CA GLU A 54 0.96 -4.36 -18.94
C GLU A 54 1.73 -3.08 -19.29
N TYR A 55 1.15 -1.91 -19.02
CA TYR A 55 1.72 -0.62 -19.38
C TYR A 55 2.31 0.11 -18.19
N VAL A 56 3.39 0.87 -18.42
CA VAL A 56 4.01 1.77 -17.46
C VAL A 56 3.78 3.22 -17.91
N TYR A 57 3.18 4.01 -17.04
CA TYR A 57 2.91 5.43 -17.27
C TYR A 57 3.91 6.26 -16.50
N VAL A 58 4.59 7.14 -17.20
CA VAL A 58 5.66 7.98 -16.68
C VAL A 58 5.30 9.44 -16.82
N TRP A 59 5.32 10.15 -15.72
CA TRP A 59 4.93 11.56 -15.61
C TRP A 59 6.13 12.44 -15.34
N TYR A 60 6.43 13.38 -16.22
CA TYR A 60 7.61 14.23 -16.10
C TYR A 60 7.39 15.50 -15.28
N ASN A 61 6.21 16.10 -15.32
CA ASN A 61 5.87 17.24 -14.46
C ASN A 61 4.39 17.25 -14.08
N ARG A 62 3.99 18.20 -13.22
CA ARG A 62 2.64 18.25 -12.68
C ARG A 62 1.56 18.49 -13.73
N TYR A 63 1.90 19.13 -14.85
CA TYR A 63 0.99 19.52 -15.93
C TYR A 63 1.55 19.21 -17.32
N GLY A 64 2.45 18.26 -17.39
CA GLY A 64 3.23 18.04 -18.57
C GLY A 64 3.03 16.71 -19.24
N THR A 65 4.12 16.25 -19.79
CA THR A 65 4.17 15.07 -20.64
C THR A 65 3.92 13.79 -19.85
N ILE A 66 3.07 12.92 -20.39
CA ILE A 66 2.93 11.53 -19.94
C ILE A 66 3.43 10.63 -21.06
N GLU A 67 4.36 9.78 -20.74
CA GLU A 67 4.82 8.71 -21.63
C GLU A 67 4.23 7.38 -21.20
N ILE A 68 3.83 6.54 -22.16
CA ILE A 68 3.34 5.19 -21.95
C ILE A 68 4.35 4.21 -22.53
N TYR A 69 4.75 3.24 -21.72
CA TYR A 69 5.68 2.19 -22.09
C TYR A 69 5.03 0.81 -21.99
N SER A 70 5.49 -0.11 -22.87
CA SER A 70 5.32 -1.55 -22.71
C SER A 70 6.73 -2.15 -22.56
N GLY A 71 7.04 -2.74 -21.39
CA GLY A 71 8.41 -2.95 -20.97
C GLY A 71 9.16 -1.62 -21.01
N HIS A 72 10.30 -1.56 -21.69
CA HIS A 72 11.10 -0.33 -21.89
C HIS A 72 10.83 0.38 -23.23
N THR A 73 9.85 -0.08 -24.01
CA THR A 73 9.51 0.51 -25.32
C THR A 73 8.49 1.61 -25.16
N LEU A 74 8.81 2.83 -25.59
CA LEU A 74 7.89 3.95 -25.63
C LEU A 74 6.81 3.72 -26.70
N LEU A 75 5.56 3.68 -26.29
CA LEU A 75 4.42 3.50 -27.19
C LEU A 75 3.77 4.82 -27.58
N LYS A 76 3.59 5.73 -26.62
CA LYS A 76 2.83 6.96 -26.84
C LYS A 76 3.25 8.06 -25.86
N THR A 77 3.12 9.30 -26.32
CA THR A 77 3.33 10.49 -25.52
C THR A 77 2.09 11.38 -25.58
N PHE A 78 1.61 11.82 -24.42
CA PHE A 78 0.51 12.80 -24.27
C PHE A 78 1.07 14.10 -23.74
N GLN A 79 0.54 15.21 -24.18
CA GLN A 79 0.96 16.55 -23.72
C GLN A 79 -0.24 17.36 -23.23
N LYS A 80 -0.02 18.12 -22.14
CA LYS A 80 -0.82 19.25 -21.65
C LYS A 80 -2.16 18.98 -20.97
N GLU A 81 -2.45 17.77 -20.46
CA GLU A 81 -3.71 17.52 -19.74
C GLU A 81 -3.45 16.95 -18.36
N VAL A 82 -4.38 17.14 -17.43
CA VAL A 82 -4.26 16.62 -16.08
C VAL A 82 -4.85 15.22 -16.00
N TYR A 83 -3.99 14.25 -15.78
CA TYR A 83 -4.39 12.86 -15.62
C TYR A 83 -4.16 12.39 -14.20
N PHE A 84 -5.08 11.58 -13.69
CA PHE A 84 -4.95 10.93 -12.41
C PHE A 84 -5.10 9.43 -12.57
N PHE A 85 -4.34 8.69 -11.78
CA PHE A 85 -4.43 7.24 -11.73
C PHE A 85 -4.94 6.83 -10.36
N ASP A 86 -5.97 6.00 -10.32
CA ASP A 86 -6.35 5.34 -9.09
C ASP A 86 -5.69 3.98 -9.02
N ARG A 87 -4.98 3.73 -7.93
CA ARG A 87 -4.19 2.52 -7.73
C ARG A 87 -4.99 1.35 -7.13
N ASN A 88 -6.19 1.65 -6.66
CA ASN A 88 -6.91 0.72 -5.79
C ASN A 88 -7.94 -0.13 -6.53
N VAL A 89 -8.46 0.34 -7.65
CA VAL A 89 -9.64 -0.26 -8.30
C VAL A 89 -9.47 -0.65 -9.76
N GLY A 90 -8.25 -0.86 -10.21
CA GLY A 90 -8.00 -1.42 -11.54
C GLY A 90 -7.39 -0.47 -12.57
N PRO A 91 -7.20 -0.96 -13.80
CA PRO A 91 -6.41 -0.28 -14.82
C PRO A 91 -7.26 0.75 -15.58
N TYR A 92 -7.37 1.96 -15.09
CA TYR A 92 -7.98 3.08 -15.82
C TYR A 92 -7.26 4.39 -15.56
N ILE A 93 -7.43 5.32 -16.48
CA ILE A 93 -6.89 6.66 -16.40
C ILE A 93 -8.05 7.62 -16.14
N ARG A 94 -7.95 8.43 -15.08
CA ARG A 94 -8.86 9.55 -14.88
C ARG A 94 -8.30 10.77 -15.57
N HIS A 95 -9.11 11.32 -16.46
CA HIS A 95 -8.82 12.58 -17.13
C HIS A 95 -9.64 13.69 -16.51
N GLN A 96 -8.97 14.70 -15.94
CA GLN A 96 -9.61 15.85 -15.33
C GLN A 96 -9.41 17.08 -16.20
N VAL A 97 -10.51 17.75 -16.51
CA VAL A 97 -10.54 19.06 -17.16
C VAL A 97 -11.04 20.09 -16.17
N ARG A 98 -10.40 21.26 -16.14
CA ARG A 98 -10.86 22.40 -15.34
C ARG A 98 -11.35 23.50 -16.24
N ASP A 99 -12.54 24.02 -15.92
CA ASP A 99 -13.03 25.25 -16.56
C ASP A 99 -12.10 26.40 -16.18
N PRO A 100 -11.52 27.13 -17.17
CA PRO A 100 -10.59 28.21 -16.90
C PRO A 100 -11.22 29.44 -16.23
N LYS A 101 -12.56 29.55 -16.23
CA LYS A 101 -13.29 30.68 -15.64
C LYS A 101 -13.83 30.37 -14.26
N THR A 102 -14.47 29.20 -14.09
CA THR A 102 -15.09 28.79 -12.81
C THR A 102 -14.14 27.99 -11.93
N PHE A 103 -13.04 27.46 -12.51
CA PHE A 103 -12.12 26.51 -11.86
C PHE A 103 -12.78 25.18 -11.46
N GLU A 104 -14.02 24.96 -11.86
CA GLU A 104 -14.71 23.70 -11.63
C GLU A 104 -14.04 22.58 -12.39
N ALA A 105 -13.85 21.45 -11.70
CA ALA A 105 -13.26 20.27 -12.27
C ALA A 105 -14.34 19.29 -12.73
N SER A 106 -14.17 18.75 -13.92
CA SER A 106 -14.94 17.62 -14.43
C SER A 106 -14.01 16.50 -14.87
N GLU A 107 -14.44 15.27 -14.73
CA GLU A 107 -13.62 14.10 -15.04
C GLU A 107 -14.27 13.17 -16.04
N ASN A 108 -13.44 12.41 -16.74
CA ASN A 108 -13.81 11.24 -17.51
C ASN A 108 -12.84 10.09 -17.16
N ILE A 109 -13.22 8.89 -17.54
CA ILE A 109 -12.36 7.72 -17.49
C ILE A 109 -11.91 7.44 -18.92
N LEU A 110 -10.61 7.27 -19.11
CA LEU A 110 -10.05 6.89 -20.40
C LEU A 110 -9.69 5.41 -20.41
N SER A 111 -9.95 4.78 -21.53
CA SER A 111 -9.47 3.44 -21.83
C SER A 111 -7.95 3.44 -21.88
N VAL A 112 -7.32 2.45 -21.26
CA VAL A 112 -5.86 2.31 -21.22
C VAL A 112 -5.30 1.97 -22.59
N SER A 113 -6.02 1.17 -23.38
CA SER A 113 -5.56 0.65 -24.67
C SER A 113 -5.49 1.70 -25.77
N ASP A 114 -6.49 2.59 -25.85
CA ASP A 114 -6.63 3.55 -26.94
C ASP A 114 -6.75 5.01 -26.50
N GLY A 115 -6.93 5.25 -25.19
CA GLY A 115 -7.08 6.58 -24.61
C GLY A 115 -8.46 7.21 -24.88
N GLN A 116 -9.44 6.43 -25.36
CA GLN A 116 -10.80 6.96 -25.62
C GLN A 116 -11.56 7.13 -24.31
N PRO A 117 -12.40 8.17 -24.21
CA PRO A 117 -13.25 8.36 -23.05
C PRO A 117 -14.31 7.26 -22.96
N LEU A 118 -14.54 6.76 -21.75
CA LEU A 118 -15.57 5.75 -21.49
C LEU A 118 -16.94 6.37 -21.25
N LEU A 119 -16.99 7.56 -20.65
CA LEU A 119 -18.25 8.29 -20.49
C LEU A 119 -18.53 9.17 -21.70
N ALA A 120 -19.78 9.29 -22.09
CA ALA A 120 -20.22 10.14 -23.19
C ALA A 120 -19.89 11.63 -22.98
N GLN A 121 -19.74 12.05 -21.72
CA GLN A 121 -19.39 13.42 -21.33
C GLN A 121 -18.56 13.44 -20.05
N ASN A 122 -17.84 14.53 -19.81
CA ASN A 122 -17.19 14.77 -18.53
C ASN A 122 -18.24 15.08 -17.46
N VAL A 123 -18.01 14.58 -16.25
CA VAL A 123 -18.93 14.75 -15.12
C VAL A 123 -18.23 15.41 -13.92
N PRO A 124 -18.97 16.16 -13.07
CA PRO A 124 -18.39 16.87 -11.92
C PRO A 124 -18.16 15.96 -10.71
N TYR A 125 -17.53 14.82 -10.94
CA TYR A 125 -17.23 13.81 -9.94
C TYR A 125 -15.76 13.41 -10.02
N ARG A 126 -15.17 13.04 -8.91
CA ARG A 126 -13.98 12.20 -8.87
C ARG A 126 -14.40 10.77 -9.21
N LEU A 127 -13.87 10.23 -10.29
CA LEU A 127 -14.34 8.96 -10.85
C LEU A 127 -13.49 7.77 -10.40
N TYR A 128 -14.16 6.63 -10.23
CA TYR A 128 -13.57 5.31 -10.00
C TYR A 128 -14.23 4.31 -10.95
N LYS A 129 -13.43 3.39 -11.51
CA LYS A 129 -13.94 2.26 -12.28
C LYS A 129 -13.70 0.97 -11.50
N VAL A 130 -14.76 0.21 -11.24
CA VAL A 130 -14.72 -1.04 -10.47
C VAL A 130 -15.43 -2.11 -11.29
N GLY A 131 -14.67 -3.00 -11.92
CA GLY A 131 -15.21 -3.87 -12.96
C GLY A 131 -15.77 -3.04 -14.11
N GLU A 132 -17.03 -3.25 -14.44
CA GLU A 132 -17.74 -2.46 -15.44
C GLU A 132 -18.51 -1.27 -14.85
N GLU A 133 -18.43 -1.05 -13.56
CA GLU A 133 -19.18 0.01 -12.89
C GLU A 133 -18.39 1.32 -12.84
N VAL A 134 -19.12 2.43 -12.95
CA VAL A 134 -18.57 3.79 -12.78
C VAL A 134 -19.13 4.39 -11.50
N ILE A 135 -18.24 4.70 -10.59
CA ILE A 135 -18.56 5.31 -9.30
C ILE A 135 -18.01 6.72 -9.28
N GLY A 136 -18.85 7.68 -8.97
CA GLY A 136 -18.48 9.09 -8.84
C GLY A 136 -18.52 9.54 -7.39
N TYR A 137 -17.52 10.32 -6.96
CA TYR A 137 -17.48 10.93 -5.64
C TYR A 137 -17.43 12.44 -5.74
N LYS A 138 -18.38 13.12 -5.09
CA LYS A 138 -18.39 14.57 -4.95
C LYS A 138 -17.71 14.96 -3.63
N ILE A 139 -16.47 15.40 -3.72
CA ILE A 139 -15.60 15.69 -2.57
C ILE A 139 -16.22 16.71 -1.60
N PHE A 140 -16.78 17.81 -2.14
CA PHE A 140 -17.34 18.88 -1.29
C PHE A 140 -18.77 18.64 -0.83
N GLU A 141 -19.46 17.66 -1.40
CA GLU A 141 -20.80 17.27 -1.01
C GLU A 141 -20.81 15.99 -0.18
N TYR A 142 -19.66 15.29 -0.10
CA TYR A 142 -19.49 13.99 0.60
C TYR A 142 -20.50 12.93 0.13
N LYS A 143 -20.68 12.86 -1.20
CA LYS A 143 -21.66 11.97 -1.84
C LYS A 143 -21.01 11.01 -2.79
N LEU A 144 -21.33 9.74 -2.64
CA LEU A 144 -20.94 8.68 -3.56
C LEU A 144 -22.13 8.37 -4.47
N SER A 145 -21.90 8.24 -5.78
CA SER A 145 -22.94 7.95 -6.76
C SER A 145 -22.50 6.84 -7.70
N ARG A 146 -23.43 5.98 -8.13
CA ARG A 146 -23.23 5.12 -9.30
C ARG A 146 -23.71 5.87 -10.52
N LEU A 147 -22.93 5.82 -11.57
CA LEU A 147 -23.21 6.49 -12.85
C LEU A 147 -23.33 5.45 -13.95
N ASN A 148 -24.18 5.74 -14.95
CA ASN A 148 -24.13 5.00 -16.20
C ASN A 148 -23.10 5.63 -17.16
N TYR A 149 -22.84 5.00 -18.30
CA TYR A 149 -21.88 5.48 -19.29
C TYR A 149 -22.30 6.78 -20.01
N SER A 150 -23.58 7.20 -19.94
CA SER A 150 -24.00 8.53 -20.36
C SER A 150 -23.68 9.62 -19.33
N GLY A 151 -23.23 9.26 -18.13
CA GLY A 151 -22.91 10.18 -17.03
C GLY A 151 -24.11 10.52 -16.16
N GLU A 152 -25.24 9.80 -16.30
CA GLU A 152 -26.43 9.96 -15.47
C GLU A 152 -26.29 9.22 -14.14
N VAL A 153 -26.81 9.83 -13.07
CA VAL A 153 -26.80 9.25 -11.72
C VAL A 153 -27.89 8.18 -11.61
N LEU A 154 -27.48 6.96 -11.27
CA LEU A 154 -28.40 5.85 -10.99
C LEU A 154 -28.88 5.86 -9.54
N TRP A 155 -27.96 6.12 -8.59
CA TRP A 155 -28.26 6.34 -7.19
C TRP A 155 -27.18 7.20 -6.54
N THR A 156 -27.49 7.73 -5.35
CA THR A 156 -26.56 8.49 -4.50
C THR A 156 -26.60 7.98 -3.07
N PHE A 157 -25.44 7.87 -2.44
CA PHE A 157 -25.25 7.57 -1.04
C PHE A 157 -24.58 8.76 -0.35
N ASP A 158 -25.21 9.25 0.74
CA ASP A 158 -24.64 10.28 1.60
C ASP A 158 -23.84 9.63 2.73
N PHE A 159 -22.59 10.06 2.90
CA PHE A 159 -21.75 9.53 3.99
C PHE A 159 -22.31 9.95 5.35
N PRO A 160 -22.28 9.04 6.36
CA PRO A 160 -22.78 9.33 7.68
C PRO A 160 -21.95 10.42 8.37
N LEU A 161 -22.61 11.22 9.20
CA LEU A 161 -21.95 12.27 9.96
C LEU A 161 -20.96 11.69 10.98
N CYS A 162 -19.86 12.40 11.18
CA CYS A 162 -18.99 12.17 12.32
C CYS A 162 -19.68 12.64 13.60
N PRO A 163 -19.88 11.76 14.61
CA PRO A 163 -20.60 12.15 15.83
C PRO A 163 -19.95 13.27 16.65
N ARG A 164 -18.63 13.50 16.46
CA ARG A 164 -17.88 14.52 17.18
C ARG A 164 -17.94 15.90 16.52
N SER A 165 -17.73 15.95 15.21
CA SER A 165 -17.64 17.20 14.46
C SER A 165 -18.97 17.63 13.88
N GLY A 166 -19.92 16.70 13.69
CA GLY A 166 -21.12 16.92 12.90
C GLY A 166 -20.88 17.02 11.40
N GLU A 167 -19.63 16.90 10.96
CA GLU A 167 -19.26 16.89 9.55
C GLU A 167 -19.47 15.49 8.95
N PRO A 168 -19.81 15.38 7.66
CA PRO A 168 -19.86 14.10 6.97
C PRO A 168 -18.48 13.42 7.00
N ASP A 169 -18.50 12.09 7.05
CA ASP A 169 -17.29 11.29 6.83
C ASP A 169 -16.82 11.41 5.36
N ASP A 170 -15.56 11.18 5.11
CA ASP A 170 -14.98 11.30 3.77
C ASP A 170 -14.66 9.92 3.19
N LEU A 171 -14.77 9.78 1.88
CA LEU A 171 -14.33 8.59 1.16
C LEU A 171 -12.81 8.50 1.18
N ASP A 172 -12.26 7.48 1.82
CA ASP A 172 -10.82 7.17 1.69
C ASP A 172 -10.56 6.37 0.40
N LYS A 173 -11.28 5.23 0.24
CA LYS A 173 -11.09 4.34 -0.92
C LYS A 173 -12.38 3.67 -1.35
N VAL A 174 -12.50 3.45 -2.66
CA VAL A 174 -13.33 2.39 -3.22
C VAL A 174 -12.48 1.14 -3.26
N LEU A 175 -12.90 0.06 -2.61
CA LEU A 175 -12.10 -1.15 -2.43
C LEU A 175 -12.33 -2.17 -3.54
N GLY A 176 -13.58 -2.47 -3.85
CA GLY A 176 -13.90 -3.48 -4.85
C GLY A 176 -15.39 -3.80 -4.94
N LEU A 177 -15.71 -4.71 -5.86
CA LEU A 177 -17.07 -5.16 -6.12
C LEU A 177 -17.15 -6.68 -6.01
N THR A 178 -18.16 -7.18 -5.31
CA THR A 178 -18.43 -8.61 -5.23
C THR A 178 -19.92 -8.88 -5.00
N HIS A 179 -20.51 -9.79 -5.77
CA HIS A 179 -21.91 -10.24 -5.63
C HIS A 179 -22.92 -9.10 -5.47
N GLY A 180 -22.79 -8.05 -6.28
CA GLY A 180 -23.69 -6.89 -6.20
C GLY A 180 -23.44 -5.97 -5.02
N MET A 181 -22.35 -6.11 -4.29
CA MET A 181 -21.95 -5.23 -3.20
C MET A 181 -20.72 -4.41 -3.58
N LEU A 182 -20.85 -3.10 -3.47
CA LEU A 182 -19.73 -2.16 -3.59
C LEU A 182 -19.13 -1.90 -2.20
N TRP A 183 -17.86 -2.27 -2.04
CA TRP A 183 -17.14 -2.03 -0.79
C TRP A 183 -16.35 -0.72 -0.84
N VAL A 184 -16.55 0.10 0.18
CA VAL A 184 -15.85 1.38 0.37
C VAL A 184 -15.34 1.51 1.79
N CYS A 185 -14.25 2.25 1.98
CA CYS A 185 -13.81 2.66 3.31
C CYS A 185 -13.72 4.18 3.43
N THR A 186 -13.83 4.67 4.66
CA THR A 186 -13.88 6.09 4.98
C THR A 186 -12.70 6.53 5.83
N GLY A 187 -12.48 7.84 5.90
CA GLY A 187 -11.43 8.46 6.69
C GLY A 187 -11.53 8.17 8.19
N LEU A 188 -12.72 7.87 8.71
CA LEU A 188 -12.94 7.44 10.09
C LEU A 188 -12.81 5.93 10.31
N SER A 189 -12.14 5.23 9.40
CA SER A 189 -11.92 3.77 9.48
C SER A 189 -13.23 2.98 9.53
N ARG A 190 -14.22 3.41 8.77
CA ARG A 190 -15.44 2.66 8.52
C ARG A 190 -15.30 1.87 7.23
N LEU A 191 -15.83 0.65 7.24
CA LEU A 191 -15.94 -0.22 6.08
C LEU A 191 -17.42 -0.44 5.78
N ILE A 192 -17.85 -0.08 4.58
CA ILE A 192 -19.28 -0.07 4.21
C ILE A 192 -19.45 -0.88 2.92
N ALA A 193 -20.39 -1.82 2.94
CA ALA A 193 -20.90 -2.49 1.74
C ALA A 193 -22.21 -1.81 1.31
N LEU A 194 -22.25 -1.31 0.09
CA LEU A 194 -23.44 -0.76 -0.52
C LEU A 194 -24.02 -1.75 -1.53
N ASP A 195 -25.32 -1.92 -1.50
CA ASP A 195 -26.03 -2.62 -2.57
C ASP A 195 -25.83 -1.88 -3.90
N LEU A 196 -25.33 -2.58 -4.90
CA LEU A 196 -24.94 -1.96 -6.17
C LEU A 196 -26.15 -1.38 -6.92
N GLU A 197 -27.34 -1.98 -6.80
CA GLU A 197 -28.51 -1.54 -7.54
C GLU A 197 -29.22 -0.37 -6.87
N THR A 198 -29.19 -0.30 -5.54
CA THR A 198 -29.96 0.69 -4.78
C THR A 198 -29.13 1.76 -4.07
N GLY A 199 -27.82 1.54 -3.92
CA GLY A 199 -26.93 2.39 -3.12
C GLY A 199 -27.15 2.32 -1.62
N LYS A 200 -28.00 1.41 -1.12
CA LYS A 200 -28.28 1.28 0.32
C LYS A 200 -27.19 0.50 1.03
N PRO A 201 -26.81 0.90 2.25
CA PRO A 201 -25.84 0.14 3.03
C PRO A 201 -26.44 -1.21 3.47
N ILE A 202 -25.69 -2.30 3.18
CA ILE A 202 -26.05 -3.67 3.56
C ILE A 202 -25.29 -4.07 4.82
N HIS A 203 -23.97 -3.79 4.83
CA HIS A 203 -23.09 -4.09 5.94
C HIS A 203 -22.26 -2.86 6.29
N GLN A 204 -22.10 -2.62 7.59
CA GLN A 204 -21.33 -1.50 8.09
C GLN A 204 -20.46 -1.94 9.28
N PHE A 205 -19.16 -1.75 9.18
CA PHE A 205 -18.20 -2.01 10.24
C PHE A 205 -17.47 -0.71 10.60
N SER A 206 -17.12 -0.55 11.86
CA SER A 206 -16.37 0.62 12.31
C SER A 206 -15.40 0.28 13.43
N SER A 207 -14.25 0.94 13.45
CA SER A 207 -13.35 0.98 14.61
C SER A 207 -13.38 2.30 15.36
N ALA A 208 -14.19 3.26 14.91
CA ALA A 208 -14.32 4.53 15.59
C ALA A 208 -14.98 4.33 16.96
N ALA A 209 -14.36 4.88 18.01
CA ALA A 209 -14.89 4.76 19.37
C ALA A 209 -16.31 5.35 19.52
N SER A 210 -16.64 6.36 18.72
CA SER A 210 -17.95 6.98 18.64
C SER A 210 -19.05 6.04 18.14
N ASP A 211 -18.68 5.04 17.34
CA ASP A 211 -19.63 4.11 16.72
C ASP A 211 -19.85 2.85 17.55
N LYS A 212 -19.11 2.68 18.66
CA LYS A 212 -19.19 1.48 19.51
C LYS A 212 -20.59 1.18 20.04
N ALA A 213 -21.37 2.22 20.30
CA ALA A 213 -22.76 2.10 20.78
C ALA A 213 -23.79 2.32 19.66
N ASN A 214 -23.37 2.55 18.44
CA ASN A 214 -24.26 2.78 17.32
C ASN A 214 -24.71 1.45 16.68
N PRO A 215 -26.00 1.09 16.75
CA PRO A 215 -26.50 -0.20 16.25
C PRO A 215 -26.38 -0.36 14.72
N ALA A 216 -26.14 0.73 13.99
CA ALA A 216 -25.91 0.67 12.54
C ALA A 216 -24.55 0.04 12.18
N TYR A 217 -23.61 -0.04 13.13
CA TYR A 217 -22.27 -0.55 12.88
C TYR A 217 -21.96 -1.80 13.70
N THR A 218 -21.31 -2.76 13.07
CA THR A 218 -20.57 -3.79 13.79
C THR A 218 -19.22 -3.20 14.20
N TYR A 219 -19.02 -3.01 15.51
CA TYR A 219 -17.77 -2.48 16.02
C TYR A 219 -16.65 -3.52 15.96
N VAL A 220 -15.52 -3.16 15.34
CA VAL A 220 -14.34 -4.00 15.23
C VAL A 220 -13.10 -3.20 15.64
N ARG A 221 -12.40 -3.67 16.66
CA ARG A 221 -11.20 -3.01 17.14
C ARG A 221 -10.07 -3.13 16.10
N GLY A 222 -9.43 -2.02 15.78
CA GLY A 222 -8.19 -2.04 15.03
C GLY A 222 -8.33 -2.10 13.51
N PHE A 223 -9.41 -1.58 12.94
CA PHE A 223 -9.45 -1.32 11.51
C PHE A 223 -8.59 -0.09 11.18
N ALA A 224 -7.66 -0.23 10.24
CA ALA A 224 -6.84 0.88 9.80
C ALA A 224 -6.65 0.88 8.27
N TYR A 225 -5.83 0.00 7.75
CA TYR A 225 -5.55 -0.07 6.31
C TYR A 225 -6.37 -1.19 5.68
N PHE A 226 -7.13 -0.88 4.63
CA PHE A 226 -8.00 -1.81 3.95
C PHE A 226 -7.46 -2.17 2.57
N PHE A 227 -7.47 -3.46 2.26
CA PHE A 227 -7.05 -4.03 0.98
C PHE A 227 -8.08 -5.01 0.49
N PHE A 228 -8.48 -4.89 -0.77
CA PHE A 228 -9.33 -5.87 -1.42
C PHE A 228 -8.46 -6.85 -2.21
N ARG A 229 -8.56 -8.13 -1.91
CA ARG A 229 -7.87 -9.20 -2.63
C ARG A 229 -8.84 -9.86 -3.58
N GLU A 230 -8.67 -9.55 -4.87
CA GLU A 230 -9.59 -9.97 -5.92
C GLU A 230 -9.66 -11.51 -6.07
N ALA A 231 -8.54 -12.20 -5.86
CA ALA A 231 -8.40 -13.63 -6.10
C ALA A 231 -9.38 -14.50 -5.27
N ASP A 232 -9.67 -14.10 -4.05
CA ASP A 232 -10.55 -14.82 -3.12
C ASP A 232 -11.65 -13.96 -2.54
N LYS A 233 -11.83 -12.74 -3.09
CA LYS A 233 -12.83 -11.76 -2.64
C LYS A 233 -12.74 -11.48 -1.13
N ALA A 234 -11.52 -11.32 -0.63
CA ALA A 234 -11.25 -11.01 0.76
C ALA A 234 -10.92 -9.52 0.96
N ILE A 235 -11.44 -8.94 2.03
CA ILE A 235 -10.98 -7.64 2.54
C ILE A 235 -10.04 -7.91 3.70
N ILE A 236 -8.80 -7.44 3.56
CA ILE A 236 -7.75 -7.58 4.55
C ILE A 236 -7.49 -6.22 5.16
N THR A 237 -7.43 -6.16 6.48
CA THR A 237 -7.04 -4.95 7.21
C THR A 237 -5.92 -5.25 8.18
N ILE A 238 -5.00 -4.32 8.31
CA ILE A 238 -3.90 -4.34 9.27
C ILE A 238 -3.92 -3.07 10.11
N SER A 239 -3.64 -3.23 11.38
CA SER A 239 -3.46 -2.14 12.33
C SER A 239 -2.24 -2.39 13.23
N ASN A 240 -1.97 -1.48 14.15
CA ASN A 240 -0.95 -1.69 15.19
C ASN A 240 -1.26 -2.88 16.13
N TRP A 241 -2.48 -3.36 16.13
CA TRP A 241 -2.93 -4.43 17.03
C TRP A 241 -2.90 -5.81 16.39
N GLY A 242 -3.28 -5.89 15.12
CA GLY A 242 -3.44 -7.16 14.46
C GLY A 242 -4.04 -7.05 13.07
N ILE A 243 -4.55 -8.16 12.61
CA ILE A 243 -5.08 -8.35 11.26
C ILE A 243 -6.50 -8.92 11.34
N HIS A 244 -7.35 -8.43 10.46
CA HIS A 244 -8.66 -9.02 10.21
C HIS A 244 -8.78 -9.35 8.72
N ILE A 245 -9.35 -10.50 8.42
CA ILE A 245 -9.67 -10.96 7.06
C ILE A 245 -11.17 -11.21 6.99
N LEU A 246 -11.85 -10.46 6.15
CA LEU A 246 -13.29 -10.53 5.93
C LEU A 246 -13.56 -11.16 4.56
N ASN A 247 -14.51 -12.08 4.49
CA ASN A 247 -15.08 -12.52 3.23
C ASN A 247 -15.99 -11.39 2.69
N ALA A 248 -15.60 -10.78 1.58
CA ALA A 248 -16.35 -9.66 1.02
C ALA A 248 -17.71 -10.08 0.42
N THR A 249 -17.93 -11.39 0.17
CA THR A 249 -19.20 -11.90 -0.36
C THR A 249 -20.23 -12.15 0.73
N THR A 250 -19.80 -12.68 1.91
CA THR A 250 -20.71 -12.99 3.02
C THR A 250 -20.69 -11.94 4.12
N ALA A 251 -19.74 -11.02 4.09
CA ALA A 251 -19.46 -10.04 5.15
C ALA A 251 -19.11 -10.69 6.51
N GLU A 252 -18.58 -11.90 6.50
CA GLU A 252 -18.17 -12.63 7.69
C GLU A 252 -16.66 -12.60 7.85
N PHE A 253 -16.20 -12.53 9.10
CA PHE A 253 -14.76 -12.62 9.38
C PHE A 253 -14.28 -14.07 9.17
N ILE A 254 -13.32 -14.24 8.25
CA ILE A 254 -12.61 -15.51 8.03
C ILE A 254 -11.59 -15.71 9.16
N GLU A 255 -10.84 -14.65 9.45
CA GLU A 255 -9.78 -14.64 10.45
C GLU A 255 -9.74 -13.27 11.16
N SER A 256 -9.43 -13.33 12.45
CA SER A 256 -9.21 -12.14 13.27
C SER A 256 -8.25 -12.50 14.38
N TYR A 257 -7.08 -11.88 14.44
CA TYR A 257 -6.07 -12.16 15.46
C TYR A 257 -5.21 -10.94 15.79
N GLU A 258 -4.75 -10.90 17.02
CA GLU A 258 -3.78 -9.90 17.48
C GLU A 258 -2.34 -10.40 17.24
N PHE A 259 -1.40 -9.48 17.00
CA PHE A 259 0.02 -9.84 16.84
C PHE A 259 0.60 -10.49 18.11
N SER A 260 0.12 -10.09 19.29
CA SER A 260 0.51 -10.70 20.55
C SER A 260 0.18 -12.20 20.65
N GLU A 261 -0.83 -12.66 19.91
CA GLU A 261 -1.29 -14.05 19.93
C GLU A 261 -0.53 -14.95 18.95
N VAL A 262 -0.12 -14.39 17.80
CA VAL A 262 0.44 -15.17 16.69
C VAL A 262 1.94 -15.00 16.51
N ASP A 263 2.47 -13.80 16.73
CA ASP A 263 3.90 -13.50 16.66
C ASP A 263 4.26 -12.26 17.49
N SER A 264 4.63 -12.48 18.74
CA SER A 264 5.01 -11.41 19.66
C SER A 264 6.28 -10.66 19.23
N SER A 265 7.12 -11.26 18.38
CA SER A 265 8.38 -10.65 17.95
C SER A 265 8.18 -9.32 17.22
N GLY A 266 7.10 -9.20 16.48
CA GLY A 266 6.73 -7.94 15.85
C GLY A 266 6.29 -6.89 16.86
N ARG A 267 5.48 -7.29 17.84
CA ARG A 267 5.03 -6.40 18.92
C ARG A 267 6.19 -5.85 19.74
N GLU A 268 7.22 -6.64 19.95
CA GLU A 268 8.45 -6.22 20.61
C GLU A 268 9.33 -5.32 19.72
N ALA A 269 9.21 -5.46 18.40
CA ALA A 269 10.03 -4.76 17.45
C ALA A 269 9.54 -3.34 17.11
N PHE A 270 8.23 -3.08 17.17
CA PHE A 270 7.66 -1.78 16.80
C PHE A 270 6.43 -1.41 17.63
N GLU A 271 6.18 -0.11 17.74
CA GLU A 271 5.02 0.45 18.46
C GLU A 271 3.91 0.86 17.49
N PHE A 272 4.28 1.53 16.40
CA PHE A 272 3.36 1.99 15.36
C PHE A 272 3.80 1.48 14.00
N LEU A 273 2.82 1.16 13.16
CA LEU A 273 3.03 0.90 11.74
C LEU A 273 2.22 1.87 10.89
N ASP A 274 2.71 2.11 9.68
CA ASP A 274 2.10 3.00 8.70
C ASP A 274 2.37 2.53 7.27
N ALA A 275 1.76 3.22 6.31
CA ALA A 275 1.97 3.02 4.88
C ALA A 275 1.91 1.54 4.44
N ALA A 276 1.00 0.78 5.04
CA ALA A 276 0.85 -0.64 4.75
C ALA A 276 0.43 -0.88 3.28
N ARG A 277 0.89 -2.02 2.73
CA ARG A 277 0.49 -2.54 1.41
C ARG A 277 0.40 -4.04 1.38
N LEU A 278 -0.50 -4.52 0.52
CA LEU A 278 -0.68 -5.94 0.26
C LEU A 278 0.00 -6.35 -1.04
N TYR A 279 0.83 -7.40 -0.97
CA TYR A 279 1.48 -8.06 -2.10
C TYR A 279 1.24 -9.56 -2.00
N GLY A 280 0.19 -10.05 -2.68
CA GLY A 280 -0.25 -11.44 -2.57
C GLY A 280 -0.61 -11.78 -1.11
N ASP A 281 0.14 -12.69 -0.49
CA ASP A 281 -0.05 -13.07 0.91
C ASP A 281 0.88 -12.31 1.88
N CYS A 282 1.61 -11.31 1.42
CA CYS A 282 2.49 -10.50 2.25
C CYS A 282 1.92 -9.09 2.45
N LEU A 283 1.87 -8.67 3.71
CA LEU A 283 1.65 -7.27 4.09
C LEU A 283 2.98 -6.61 4.38
N THR A 284 3.28 -5.52 3.70
CA THR A 284 4.44 -4.67 3.98
C THR A 284 4.02 -3.42 4.70
N PHE A 285 4.89 -2.85 5.51
CA PHE A 285 4.63 -1.63 6.26
C PHE A 285 5.94 -0.93 6.64
N ILE A 286 5.86 0.35 6.95
CA ILE A 286 6.90 1.08 7.69
C ILE A 286 6.54 1.11 9.17
N ALA A 287 7.53 1.20 10.04
CA ALA A 287 7.27 1.13 11.47
C ALA A 287 8.18 2.04 12.30
N GLN A 288 7.65 2.46 13.44
CA GLN A 288 8.37 3.15 14.49
C GLN A 288 8.80 2.14 15.55
N ARG A 289 10.08 2.13 15.93
CA ARG A 289 10.59 1.30 17.02
C ARG A 289 10.02 1.75 18.36
N HIS A 290 9.87 0.80 19.27
CA HIS A 290 9.53 1.10 20.67
C HIS A 290 10.52 2.09 21.28
N TRP A 291 9.98 2.99 22.09
CA TRP A 291 10.76 3.97 22.86
C TRP A 291 11.60 4.95 22.04
N GLU A 292 11.42 4.97 20.75
CA GLU A 292 12.04 5.99 19.92
C GLU A 292 11.14 7.22 19.80
N ALA A 293 11.74 8.39 19.83
CA ALA A 293 11.04 9.61 19.49
C ALA A 293 10.48 9.54 18.07
N HIS A 294 9.39 10.24 17.82
CA HIS A 294 8.58 10.20 16.61
C HIS A 294 9.34 9.89 15.33
N GLY A 295 8.81 8.96 14.59
CA GLY A 295 9.18 8.70 13.20
C GLY A 295 9.59 7.28 12.87
N TYR A 296 9.33 6.96 11.62
CA TYR A 296 9.51 5.64 11.06
C TYR A 296 10.93 5.47 10.53
N ARG A 297 11.70 4.53 11.00
CA ARG A 297 13.03 4.19 10.49
C ARG A 297 13.20 2.69 10.21
N CYS A 298 12.20 1.90 10.46
CA CYS A 298 12.20 0.49 10.11
C CYS A 298 11.03 0.15 9.18
N ALA A 299 11.17 -0.97 8.51
CA ALA A 299 10.15 -1.54 7.67
C ALA A 299 9.96 -3.02 8.00
N GLY A 300 8.78 -3.55 7.68
CA GLY A 300 8.45 -4.94 7.99
C GLY A 300 7.64 -5.62 6.91
N ILE A 301 7.65 -6.94 6.96
CA ILE A 301 6.85 -7.82 6.11
C ILE A 301 6.21 -8.88 7.00
N PHE A 302 4.89 -8.96 6.94
CA PHE A 302 4.10 -9.99 7.60
C PHE A 302 3.54 -10.97 6.56
N ASP A 303 3.72 -12.27 6.79
CA ASP A 303 3.17 -13.34 5.96
C ASP A 303 1.81 -13.77 6.53
N LEU A 304 0.74 -13.54 5.78
CA LEU A 304 -0.63 -13.85 6.18
C LEU A 304 -0.87 -15.35 6.36
N LYS A 305 -0.29 -16.18 5.47
CA LYS A 305 -0.44 -17.64 5.57
C LYS A 305 0.30 -18.24 6.75
N ALA A 306 1.54 -17.78 6.94
CA ALA A 306 2.37 -18.23 8.05
C ALA A 306 2.02 -17.55 9.37
N ARG A 307 1.19 -16.51 9.35
CA ARG A 307 0.79 -15.67 10.51
C ARG A 307 1.98 -15.20 11.33
N ARG A 308 3.01 -14.68 10.67
CA ARG A 308 4.24 -14.24 11.33
C ARG A 308 4.95 -13.14 10.57
N PHE A 309 5.75 -12.37 11.30
CA PHE A 309 6.69 -11.45 10.68
C PHE A 309 7.84 -12.24 10.04
N ILE A 310 8.00 -12.11 8.74
CA ILE A 310 9.10 -12.77 8.02
C ILE A 310 10.34 -11.90 7.98
N TRP A 311 10.19 -10.60 8.12
CA TRP A 311 11.28 -9.64 8.20
C TRP A 311 10.84 -8.35 8.89
N ILE A 312 11.71 -7.79 9.72
CA ILE A 312 11.67 -6.41 10.22
C ILE A 312 13.11 -5.91 10.23
N GLY A 313 13.38 -4.81 9.53
CA GLY A 313 14.71 -4.25 9.37
C GLY A 313 14.74 -2.74 9.57
N ASP A 314 15.84 -2.26 10.15
CA ASP A 314 16.15 -0.83 10.20
C ASP A 314 16.69 -0.40 8.85
N ILE A 315 16.09 0.61 8.27
CA ILE A 315 16.47 1.16 6.97
C ILE A 315 17.44 2.31 7.18
N ILE A 316 17.13 3.15 8.13
CA ILE A 316 17.95 4.27 8.56
C ILE A 316 18.49 3.97 9.95
N SER A 317 19.78 4.19 10.16
CA SER A 317 20.38 4.01 11.47
C SER A 317 19.83 5.04 12.47
N LEU A 318 19.93 4.73 13.76
CA LEU A 318 19.51 5.69 14.78
C LEU A 318 20.36 6.97 14.72
N GLU A 319 21.63 6.87 14.36
CA GLU A 319 22.54 7.99 14.21
C GLU A 319 22.11 8.93 13.07
N GLU A 320 21.78 8.37 11.90
CA GLU A 320 21.24 9.14 10.77
C GLU A 320 19.95 9.84 11.15
N LYS A 321 19.03 9.14 11.81
CA LYS A 321 17.79 9.70 12.31
C LYS A 321 18.03 10.91 13.21
N MET A 322 18.96 10.79 14.15
CA MET A 322 19.26 11.85 15.09
C MET A 322 19.95 13.04 14.42
N SER A 323 20.81 12.79 13.43
CA SER A 323 21.52 13.84 12.69
C SER A 323 20.60 14.68 11.78
N THR A 324 19.55 14.08 11.25
CA THR A 324 18.60 14.75 10.35
C THR A 324 17.39 15.38 11.07
N GLY A 325 17.38 15.37 12.40
CA GLY A 325 16.39 16.07 13.20
C GLY A 325 14.96 15.53 13.11
N ASN A 326 14.77 14.25 13.09
CA ASN A 326 13.53 13.47 12.99
C ASN A 326 13.14 12.99 11.60
N HIS A 327 14.01 13.10 10.64
CA HIS A 327 13.59 12.69 9.32
C HIS A 327 14.02 11.27 9.04
N LEU A 328 13.28 10.66 8.69
CA LEU A 328 12.86 9.44 8.72
C LEU A 328 12.76 8.87 7.41
N ILE A 329 12.44 7.80 7.43
CA ILE A 329 12.23 6.95 6.40
C ILE A 329 11.03 7.30 5.67
N ALA A 330 10.98 6.78 4.56
CA ALA A 330 9.90 6.45 3.66
C ALA A 330 8.55 6.98 4.12
N GLN A 331 8.18 8.14 3.67
CA GLN A 331 6.78 8.56 3.61
C GLN A 331 6.00 7.73 2.58
N PHE A 332 6.67 6.80 1.89
CA PHE A 332 6.08 5.96 0.85
C PHE A 332 6.06 4.50 1.28
N PRO A 333 5.01 3.78 0.94
CA PRO A 333 4.94 2.37 1.21
C PRO A 333 6.13 1.62 0.62
N LEU A 334 6.66 0.71 1.38
CA LEU A 334 7.64 -0.26 0.95
C LEU A 334 7.11 -1.06 -0.24
N GLN A 335 7.96 -1.32 -1.22
CA GLN A 335 7.57 -1.99 -2.45
C GLN A 335 8.30 -3.29 -2.60
N MET A 336 7.56 -4.32 -3.01
CA MET A 336 8.07 -5.65 -3.28
C MET A 336 7.94 -5.96 -4.77
N GLU A 337 9.05 -6.40 -5.35
CA GLU A 337 9.05 -7.00 -6.67
C GLU A 337 9.94 -8.24 -6.65
N GLY A 338 9.34 -9.41 -6.86
CA GLY A 338 10.06 -10.67 -6.79
C GLY A 338 10.82 -10.85 -5.48
N ASN A 339 12.14 -10.85 -5.54
CA ASN A 339 13.03 -10.96 -4.38
C ASN A 339 13.62 -9.62 -3.91
N ARG A 340 13.13 -8.50 -4.43
CA ARG A 340 13.63 -7.17 -4.10
C ARG A 340 12.64 -6.36 -3.29
N LEU A 341 13.18 -5.48 -2.45
CA LEU A 341 12.45 -4.43 -1.77
C LEU A 341 13.02 -3.08 -2.18
N TYR A 342 12.13 -2.13 -2.41
CA TYR A 342 12.46 -0.76 -2.77
C TYR A 342 11.86 0.16 -1.71
N ILE A 343 12.71 0.90 -1.01
CA ILE A 343 12.32 1.77 0.09
C ILE A 343 12.90 3.14 -0.15
N LYS A 344 12.04 4.12 -0.35
CA LYS A 344 12.46 5.51 -0.54
C LYS A 344 12.40 6.24 0.79
N ASP A 345 13.48 6.92 1.16
CA ASP A 345 13.56 7.74 2.36
C ASP A 345 13.08 9.19 2.12
N ALA A 346 13.03 9.98 3.18
CA ALA A 346 12.60 11.38 3.13
C ALA A 346 13.59 12.29 2.41
N GLU A 347 14.84 11.89 2.28
CA GLU A 347 15.89 12.62 1.55
C GLU A 347 15.93 12.26 0.06
N ASN A 348 14.94 11.49 -0.40
CA ASN A 348 14.83 10.97 -1.77
C ASN A 348 15.94 9.97 -2.16
N THR A 349 16.49 9.25 -1.19
CA THR A 349 17.33 8.10 -1.47
C THR A 349 16.47 6.85 -1.58
N LEU A 350 16.65 6.09 -2.63
CA LEU A 350 16.03 4.78 -2.83
C LEU A 350 17.01 3.71 -2.36
N HIS A 351 16.63 2.98 -1.34
CA HIS A 351 17.32 1.81 -0.83
C HIS A 351 16.78 0.55 -1.50
N ILE A 352 17.65 -0.23 -2.11
CA ILE A 352 17.29 -1.46 -2.81
C ILE A 352 17.85 -2.64 -2.04
N TYR A 353 16.96 -3.52 -1.59
CA TYR A 353 17.30 -4.72 -0.84
C TYR A 353 17.05 -5.96 -1.68
N GLN A 354 17.92 -6.96 -1.52
CA GLN A 354 17.79 -8.28 -2.12
C GLN A 354 17.53 -9.31 -1.03
N LYS A 355 16.55 -10.17 -1.24
CA LYS A 355 16.23 -11.30 -0.37
C LYS A 355 17.36 -12.31 -0.40
N GLU A 356 17.90 -12.64 0.77
CA GLU A 356 18.88 -13.70 0.98
C GLU A 356 18.23 -14.93 1.62
N TRP A 357 18.42 -16.08 1.01
CA TRP A 357 18.05 -17.34 1.60
C TRP A 357 19.18 -17.75 2.57
N ARG A 358 19.02 -17.50 3.86
CA ARG A 358 19.94 -18.12 4.83
C ARG A 358 19.66 -19.61 4.85
N LEU A 359 20.56 -20.41 4.27
CA LEU A 359 20.64 -21.82 4.56
C LEU A 359 20.71 -21.95 6.09
N LYS A 360 19.80 -22.69 6.71
CA LYS A 360 19.93 -23.05 8.13
C LYS A 360 21.32 -23.65 8.25
N ALA A 361 22.20 -22.98 8.99
CA ALA A 361 23.47 -23.57 9.36
C ALA A 361 23.15 -24.95 9.95
N GLN A 362 23.61 -26.01 9.31
CA GLN A 362 23.49 -27.33 9.85
C GLN A 362 24.13 -27.26 11.25
N VAL A 363 23.29 -27.40 12.25
CA VAL A 363 23.77 -27.63 13.61
C VAL A 363 24.61 -28.92 13.50
N ARG A 364 25.91 -28.80 13.42
CA ARG A 364 26.78 -29.97 13.54
C ARG A 364 26.41 -30.62 14.86
N PRO A 365 26.03 -31.91 14.87
CA PRO A 365 25.80 -32.59 16.11
C PRO A 365 27.12 -32.48 16.93
N ARG A 366 27.00 -31.99 18.14
CA ARG A 366 28.13 -32.06 19.09
C ARG A 366 28.53 -33.53 19.11
N SER A 367 29.75 -33.84 18.65
CA SER A 367 30.38 -35.11 18.89
C SER A 367 30.47 -35.29 20.41
N GLU A 368 29.75 -36.27 20.91
CA GLU A 368 29.91 -36.74 22.26
C GLU A 368 31.39 -37.15 22.42
N ALA A 369 32.12 -36.33 23.16
CA ALA A 369 33.43 -36.69 23.60
C ALA A 369 33.25 -37.77 24.66
N THR A 370 33.47 -39.02 24.26
CA THR A 370 33.63 -40.16 25.15
C THR A 370 34.78 -39.89 26.10
N ALA A 371 34.43 -39.55 27.34
CA ALA A 371 35.41 -39.50 28.44
C ALA A 371 35.81 -40.95 28.80
N SER A 372 36.94 -41.35 28.29
CA SER A 372 37.65 -42.56 28.79
C SER A 372 38.21 -42.28 30.15
N ALA A 373 37.63 -42.87 31.20
CA ALA A 373 38.18 -42.91 32.54
C ALA A 373 39.35 -43.90 32.56
N ALA A 374 40.56 -43.37 32.65
CA ALA A 374 41.72 -44.19 33.01
C ALA A 374 41.96 -44.11 34.53
N CYS A 375 41.71 -45.20 35.22
CA CYS A 375 42.17 -45.46 36.57
C CYS A 375 43.68 -45.53 36.59
N ALA A 376 44.32 -44.84 37.47
CA ALA A 376 45.72 -45.09 37.91
C ALA A 376 45.79 -45.26 39.41
N PRO A 377 46.65 -46.13 39.89
CA PRO A 377 46.56 -46.66 41.24
C PRO A 377 47.28 -45.80 42.28
N THR A 378 46.77 -45.92 43.48
CA THR A 378 47.39 -45.46 44.77
C THR A 378 48.74 -46.03 45.02
N SER A 379 49.72 -45.18 45.46
CA SER A 379 50.86 -45.61 46.26
C SER A 379 50.95 -44.74 47.49
N THR A 380 50.84 -45.38 48.65
CA THR A 380 51.18 -45.01 49.99
C THR A 380 52.69 -44.88 50.16
N VAL A 381 53.14 -43.94 50.98
CA VAL A 381 54.24 -43.92 51.97
C VAL A 381 54.36 -42.48 52.48
N GLY A 382 54.09 -42.04 53.72
CA GLY A 382 54.75 -42.39 54.94
C GLY A 382 55.70 -41.28 55.40
N ARG A 383 55.27 -40.49 56.30
CA ARG A 383 55.76 -39.85 57.50
C ARG A 383 55.11 -38.51 57.82
#